data_4c953f3aef7dba3b0a43af251781ceaf
#
_entry.id   4c953f3aef7dba3b0a43af251781ceaf
#
_cell.length_a   1.000
_cell.length_b   1.000
_cell.length_c   1.000
_cell.angle_alpha   90.00
_cell.angle_beta   90.00
_cell.angle_gamma   90.00
#
_symmetry.space_group_name_H-M   'P 1'
#
loop_
_entity.id
_entity.type
_entity.pdbx_description
1 polymer ?
#
loop_
_entity_poly.entity_id
_entity_poly.type
_entity_poly.pdbx_seq_one_letter_code
_entity_poly.pdbx_strand_id
1 'polypeptide(L)'
;MDYKLNICAKYSLYPKAQKAAAKNTLRKFLAEMPEGTIAYIAGGAPRDWHHGWGCRDIDIFFNVPADHNNDLAATLHLHKHYDRIHHKYHNYEYDGQGVMSVHEVPASKFSTAKSIQYTNVQLIRVQDHPLKVIKDFPISLSRIWMNPEGEVECDLWYRSGYNHYTIYEVNTKQYNYRYLEKILPRFSAYTFIPKYWTGPRPAEEQIKEIKC
;
A
#
# COMPACT_ATOMS: atom_id res chain seq x y z
N MET A 1 -31.54 2.99 0.47
CA MET A 1 -30.62 2.50 1.50
C MET A 1 -29.63 1.42 1.05
N ASP A 2 -29.49 1.13 -0.26
CA ASP A 2 -28.81 -0.09 -0.76
C ASP A 2 -27.61 0.12 -1.68
N TYR A 3 -27.14 1.36 -1.83
CA TYR A 3 -26.01 1.63 -2.73
C TYR A 3 -24.62 1.23 -2.20
N LYS A 4 -24.45 1.13 -0.87
CA LYS A 4 -23.14 0.77 -0.27
C LYS A 4 -22.83 -0.73 -0.29
N LEU A 5 -23.86 -1.58 -0.21
CA LEU A 5 -23.69 -3.04 -0.24
C LEU A 5 -23.27 -3.57 -1.62
N ASN A 6 -23.77 -2.95 -2.70
CA ASN A 6 -23.46 -3.37 -4.08
C ASN A 6 -22.01 -3.08 -4.50
N ILE A 7 -21.37 -2.05 -3.96
CA ILE A 7 -19.97 -1.73 -4.30
C ILE A 7 -19.02 -2.76 -3.69
N CYS A 8 -19.25 -3.16 -2.43
CA CYS A 8 -18.43 -4.20 -1.79
C CYS A 8 -18.57 -5.56 -2.45
N ALA A 9 -19.76 -5.96 -2.86
CA ALA A 9 -20.00 -7.24 -3.54
C ALA A 9 -19.32 -7.33 -4.92
N LYS A 10 -19.26 -6.22 -5.65
CA LYS A 10 -18.65 -6.17 -6.99
C LYS A 10 -17.12 -6.32 -6.96
N TYR A 11 -16.46 -5.95 -5.85
CA TYR A 11 -15.01 -6.08 -5.66
C TYR A 11 -14.59 -7.37 -4.91
N SER A 12 -15.54 -8.12 -4.35
CA SER A 12 -15.25 -9.35 -3.58
C SER A 12 -14.98 -10.58 -4.42
N LEU A 13 -15.31 -10.55 -5.72
CA LEU A 13 -15.40 -11.78 -6.52
C LEU A 13 -14.05 -12.38 -6.96
N TYR A 14 -12.93 -11.62 -6.97
CA TYR A 14 -11.67 -12.15 -7.52
C TYR A 14 -10.37 -11.63 -6.88
N PRO A 15 -10.17 -11.68 -5.55
CA PRO A 15 -8.93 -11.16 -4.94
C PRO A 15 -7.67 -11.89 -5.46
N LYS A 16 -7.77 -13.18 -5.75
CA LYS A 16 -6.65 -13.96 -6.34
C LYS A 16 -6.29 -13.49 -7.74
N ALA A 17 -7.28 -13.21 -8.59
CA ALA A 17 -7.06 -12.69 -9.94
C ALA A 17 -6.46 -11.27 -9.91
N GLN A 18 -6.96 -10.40 -9.02
CA GLN A 18 -6.39 -9.07 -8.82
C GLN A 18 -4.94 -9.14 -8.33
N LYS A 19 -4.64 -10.00 -7.37
CA LYS A 19 -3.27 -10.22 -6.87
C LYS A 19 -2.32 -10.67 -7.98
N ALA A 20 -2.76 -11.61 -8.83
CA ALA A 20 -1.96 -12.07 -9.97
C ALA A 20 -1.74 -10.96 -11.02
N ALA A 21 -2.77 -10.17 -11.32
CA ALA A 21 -2.66 -9.01 -12.21
C ALA A 21 -1.73 -7.94 -11.64
N ALA A 22 -1.82 -7.66 -10.33
CA ALA A 22 -0.97 -6.71 -9.65
C ALA A 22 0.51 -7.11 -9.66
N LYS A 23 0.82 -8.39 -9.49
CA LYS A 23 2.17 -8.93 -9.68
C LYS A 23 2.72 -8.63 -11.08
N ASN A 24 1.91 -8.87 -12.12
CA ASN A 24 2.32 -8.58 -13.50
C ASN A 24 2.51 -7.07 -13.72
N THR A 25 1.64 -6.23 -13.14
CA THR A 25 1.78 -4.77 -13.15
C THR A 25 3.10 -4.32 -12.54
N LEU A 26 3.43 -4.84 -11.35
CA LEU A 26 4.68 -4.51 -10.66
C LEU A 26 5.91 -4.93 -11.46
N ARG A 27 5.90 -6.12 -12.04
CA ARG A 27 6.99 -6.61 -12.89
C ARG A 27 7.15 -5.80 -14.17
N LYS A 28 6.05 -5.44 -14.83
CA LYS A 28 6.09 -4.59 -16.02
C LYS A 28 6.66 -3.21 -15.67
N PHE A 29 6.19 -2.61 -14.58
CA PHE A 29 6.74 -1.35 -14.08
C PHE A 29 8.25 -1.43 -13.86
N LEU A 30 8.72 -2.46 -13.15
CA LEU A 30 10.15 -2.64 -12.87
C LEU A 30 10.98 -2.83 -14.16
N ALA A 31 10.43 -3.49 -15.17
CA ALA A 31 11.11 -3.69 -16.46
C ALA A 31 11.26 -2.39 -17.28
N GLU A 32 10.45 -1.36 -16.99
CA GLU A 32 10.51 -0.05 -17.63
C GLU A 32 11.39 0.95 -16.86
N MET A 33 11.80 0.60 -15.63
CA MET A 33 12.61 1.47 -14.76
C MET A 33 14.11 1.13 -14.82
N PRO A 34 14.99 2.04 -14.41
CA PRO A 34 16.43 1.77 -14.33
C PRO A 34 16.75 0.52 -13.50
N GLU A 35 17.79 -0.19 -13.90
CA GLU A 35 18.30 -1.37 -13.19
C GLU A 35 18.57 -1.03 -11.71
N GLY A 36 18.27 -1.97 -10.81
CA GLY A 36 18.40 -1.77 -9.37
C GLY A 36 17.24 -0.99 -8.73
N THR A 37 16.20 -0.59 -9.49
CA THR A 37 14.97 -0.04 -8.90
C THR A 37 14.31 -1.08 -8.01
N ILE A 38 13.96 -0.67 -6.80
CA ILE A 38 13.26 -1.50 -5.82
C ILE A 38 11.82 -1.03 -5.72
N ALA A 39 10.86 -1.95 -5.77
CA ALA A 39 9.45 -1.62 -5.68
C ALA A 39 8.62 -2.68 -4.96
N TYR A 40 7.56 -2.22 -4.27
CA TYR A 40 6.57 -3.04 -3.59
C TYR A 40 5.17 -2.46 -3.79
N ILE A 41 4.15 -3.32 -3.81
CA ILE A 41 2.77 -2.88 -3.66
C ILE A 41 2.44 -2.90 -2.17
N ALA A 42 1.90 -1.81 -1.61
CA ALA A 42 1.63 -1.72 -0.17
C ALA A 42 0.28 -1.06 0.15
N GLY A 43 -0.04 -1.00 1.44
CA GLY A 43 -1.23 -0.30 1.92
C GLY A 43 -2.53 -1.09 1.72
N GLY A 44 -3.50 -0.47 1.06
CA GLY A 44 -4.87 -0.99 0.95
C GLY A 44 -5.00 -2.29 0.21
N ALA A 45 -4.34 -2.46 -0.93
CA ALA A 45 -4.50 -3.61 -1.80
C ALA A 45 -4.04 -4.94 -1.16
N PRO A 46 -2.79 -5.07 -0.66
CA PRO A 46 -2.35 -6.30 0.01
C PRO A 46 -3.19 -6.64 1.25
N ARG A 47 -3.58 -5.62 2.03
CA ARG A 47 -4.49 -5.80 3.16
C ARG A 47 -5.82 -6.40 2.72
N ASP A 48 -6.44 -5.82 1.70
CA ASP A 48 -7.76 -6.23 1.23
C ASP A 48 -7.70 -7.67 0.68
N TRP A 49 -6.66 -8.02 -0.08
CA TRP A 49 -6.46 -9.41 -0.54
C TRP A 49 -6.25 -10.40 0.60
N HIS A 50 -5.51 -10.00 1.66
CA HIS A 50 -5.28 -10.84 2.83
C HIS A 50 -6.59 -11.12 3.58
N HIS A 51 -7.54 -10.18 3.56
CA HIS A 51 -8.89 -10.37 4.12
C HIS A 51 -9.87 -11.04 3.13
N GLY A 52 -9.42 -11.51 1.97
CA GLY A 52 -10.27 -12.12 0.96
C GLY A 52 -11.14 -11.12 0.19
N TRP A 53 -10.79 -9.82 0.20
CA TRP A 53 -11.53 -8.77 -0.48
C TRP A 53 -10.81 -8.30 -1.74
N GLY A 54 -11.57 -7.74 -2.68
CA GLY A 54 -11.00 -7.01 -3.80
C GLY A 54 -10.58 -5.59 -3.39
N CYS A 55 -9.55 -5.07 -4.06
CA CYS A 55 -9.12 -3.68 -3.93
C CYS A 55 -9.63 -2.84 -5.10
N ARG A 56 -9.68 -1.51 -4.90
CA ARG A 56 -10.01 -0.55 -5.95
C ARG A 56 -8.78 -0.04 -6.67
N ASP A 57 -7.76 0.29 -5.94
CA ASP A 57 -6.54 0.95 -6.41
C ASP A 57 -5.32 0.16 -5.92
N ILE A 58 -4.20 0.31 -6.62
CA ILE A 58 -2.91 -0.29 -6.24
C ILE A 58 -1.90 0.83 -6.05
N ASP A 59 -1.19 0.80 -4.91
CA ASP A 59 -0.12 1.75 -4.59
C ASP A 59 1.22 1.04 -4.73
N ILE A 60 2.05 1.46 -5.71
CA ILE A 60 3.42 0.97 -5.93
C ILE A 60 4.38 1.99 -5.31
N PHE A 61 5.00 1.61 -4.21
CA PHE A 61 6.09 2.35 -3.58
C PHE A 61 7.41 1.91 -4.20
N PHE A 62 8.21 2.85 -4.69
CA PHE A 62 9.47 2.52 -5.32
C PHE A 62 10.57 3.54 -5.05
N ASN A 63 11.81 3.06 -5.11
CA ASN A 63 13.02 3.85 -5.02
C ASN A 63 13.95 3.48 -6.19
N VAL A 64 14.60 4.47 -6.76
CA VAL A 64 15.60 4.33 -7.81
C VAL A 64 16.99 4.42 -7.19
N PRO A 65 17.98 3.65 -7.64
CA PRO A 65 19.34 3.77 -7.13
C PRO A 65 19.84 5.21 -7.15
N ALA A 66 20.61 5.59 -6.13
CA ALA A 66 21.12 6.95 -5.92
C ALA A 66 22.24 7.29 -6.93
N ASP A 67 21.91 7.26 -8.21
CA ASP A 67 22.75 7.68 -9.32
C ASP A 67 21.99 8.76 -10.09
N HIS A 68 22.69 9.86 -10.37
CA HIS A 68 22.11 11.02 -11.07
C HIS A 68 21.49 10.63 -12.43
N ASN A 69 22.13 9.76 -13.19
CA ASN A 69 21.63 9.32 -14.50
C ASN A 69 20.34 8.49 -14.35
N ASN A 70 20.30 7.58 -13.37
CA ASN A 70 19.13 6.78 -13.06
C ASN A 70 17.98 7.64 -12.52
N ASP A 71 18.30 8.63 -11.68
CA ASP A 71 17.33 9.59 -11.17
C ASP A 71 16.69 10.40 -12.29
N LEU A 72 17.49 10.93 -13.20
CA LEU A 72 17.03 11.68 -14.36
C LEU A 72 16.21 10.78 -15.31
N ALA A 73 16.69 9.57 -15.62
CA ALA A 73 15.98 8.63 -16.49
C ALA A 73 14.61 8.27 -15.94
N ALA A 74 14.53 7.92 -14.65
CA ALA A 74 13.28 7.61 -14.00
C ALA A 74 12.32 8.83 -13.99
N THR A 75 12.83 10.01 -13.68
CA THR A 75 12.05 11.25 -13.68
C THR A 75 11.48 11.55 -15.06
N LEU A 76 12.29 11.47 -16.10
CA LEU A 76 11.87 11.70 -17.48
C LEU A 76 10.84 10.67 -17.94
N HIS A 77 11.06 9.38 -17.61
CA HIS A 77 10.13 8.31 -17.94
C HIS A 77 8.76 8.56 -17.29
N LEU A 78 8.74 8.84 -15.98
CA LEU A 78 7.49 9.12 -15.26
C LEU A 78 6.75 10.33 -15.84
N HIS A 79 7.45 11.45 -16.08
CA HIS A 79 6.84 12.66 -16.64
C HIS A 79 6.32 12.47 -18.07
N LYS A 80 6.99 11.65 -18.87
CA LYS A 80 6.60 11.41 -20.26
C LYS A 80 5.37 10.50 -20.34
N HIS A 81 5.24 9.53 -19.44
CA HIS A 81 4.26 8.47 -19.59
C HIS A 81 3.08 8.52 -18.62
N TYR A 82 3.18 9.30 -17.52
CA TYR A 82 2.20 9.28 -16.44
C TYR A 82 1.86 10.68 -15.93
N ASP A 83 0.60 10.88 -15.58
CA ASP A 83 0.11 12.14 -15.04
C ASP A 83 0.60 12.35 -13.60
N ARG A 84 1.29 13.45 -13.36
CA ARG A 84 1.73 13.81 -12.01
C ARG A 84 0.56 14.38 -11.21
N ILE A 85 0.20 13.73 -10.11
CA ILE A 85 -0.92 14.15 -9.25
C ILE A 85 -0.46 14.80 -7.93
N HIS A 86 0.84 15.02 -7.76
CA HIS A 86 1.42 15.54 -6.52
C HIS A 86 0.76 16.84 -6.00
N HIS A 87 0.13 17.64 -6.88
CA HIS A 87 -0.56 18.87 -6.49
C HIS A 87 -2.05 18.70 -6.17
N LYS A 88 -2.67 17.61 -6.61
CA LYS A 88 -4.10 17.35 -6.31
C LYS A 88 -4.32 16.81 -4.89
N TYR A 89 -3.30 16.20 -4.35
CA TYR A 89 -3.29 15.69 -3.01
C TYR A 89 -2.21 16.46 -2.24
N HIS A 90 -2.58 17.56 -1.57
CA HIS A 90 -1.90 17.91 -0.33
C HIS A 90 -2.14 16.70 0.58
N ASN A 91 -1.37 15.66 0.34
CA ASN A 91 -1.64 14.35 0.90
C ASN A 91 -1.04 14.31 2.28
N TYR A 92 -1.86 14.64 3.23
CA TYR A 92 -1.64 14.28 4.63
C TYR A 92 -1.29 12.78 4.80
N GLU A 93 -1.62 11.93 3.80
CA GLU A 93 -1.32 10.51 3.81
C GLU A 93 0.18 10.22 3.64
N TYR A 94 0.95 11.12 3.02
CA TYR A 94 2.37 10.92 2.72
C TYR A 94 3.29 12.03 3.23
N ASP A 95 2.76 13.04 3.89
CA ASP A 95 3.57 14.12 4.47
C ASP A 95 4.54 13.55 5.52
N GLY A 96 5.82 13.82 5.32
CA GLY A 96 6.90 13.37 6.21
C GLY A 96 7.41 11.94 5.96
N GLN A 97 6.92 11.24 4.91
CA GLN A 97 7.36 9.88 4.55
C GLN A 97 8.50 9.84 3.52
N GLY A 98 9.12 10.98 3.20
CA GLY A 98 10.16 11.04 2.17
C GLY A 98 9.62 10.75 0.77
N VAL A 99 8.34 11.04 0.51
CA VAL A 99 7.74 10.91 -0.83
C VAL A 99 8.24 12.02 -1.73
N MET A 100 8.82 11.64 -2.86
CA MET A 100 9.37 12.55 -3.86
C MET A 100 8.34 12.93 -4.93
N SER A 101 7.55 11.97 -5.38
CA SER A 101 6.48 12.20 -6.36
C SER A 101 5.41 11.12 -6.31
N VAL A 102 4.20 11.48 -6.74
CA VAL A 102 3.08 10.55 -6.92
C VAL A 102 2.54 10.73 -8.34
N HIS A 103 2.40 9.64 -9.06
CA HIS A 103 1.84 9.60 -10.41
C HIS A 103 0.66 8.64 -10.45
N GLU A 104 -0.42 9.02 -11.11
CA GLU A 104 -1.57 8.16 -11.31
C GLU A 104 -1.58 7.59 -12.72
N VAL A 105 -1.82 6.30 -12.80
CA VAL A 105 -1.81 5.56 -14.06
C VAL A 105 -3.08 4.74 -14.17
N PRO A 106 -3.88 4.88 -15.24
CA PRO A 106 -4.97 3.96 -15.47
C PRO A 106 -4.46 2.52 -15.56
N ALA A 107 -5.14 1.60 -14.89
CA ALA A 107 -4.75 0.18 -14.87
C ALA A 107 -4.69 -0.43 -16.27
N SER A 108 -5.42 0.13 -17.24
CA SER A 108 -5.40 -0.27 -18.66
C SER A 108 -4.04 -0.12 -19.33
N LYS A 109 -3.15 0.76 -18.84
CA LYS A 109 -1.77 0.88 -19.36
C LYS A 109 -0.91 -0.34 -19.02
N PHE A 110 -1.20 -1.03 -17.92
CA PHE A 110 -0.43 -2.19 -17.48
C PHE A 110 -1.01 -3.52 -17.96
N SER A 111 -2.29 -3.55 -18.35
CA SER A 111 -2.92 -4.79 -18.79
C SER A 111 -4.04 -4.52 -19.77
N THR A 112 -4.09 -5.37 -20.79
CA THR A 112 -5.18 -5.44 -21.77
C THR A 112 -6.32 -6.37 -21.34
N ALA A 113 -6.16 -7.10 -20.24
CA ALA A 113 -7.16 -8.05 -19.78
C ALA A 113 -8.39 -7.31 -19.22
N LYS A 114 -9.55 -7.49 -19.86
CA LYS A 114 -10.84 -6.96 -19.42
C LYS A 114 -11.27 -7.42 -18.00
N SER A 115 -10.55 -8.38 -17.44
CA SER A 115 -10.77 -8.96 -16.11
C SER A 115 -10.08 -8.18 -14.97
N ILE A 116 -9.31 -7.13 -15.27
CA ILE A 116 -8.67 -6.34 -14.22
C ILE A 116 -9.70 -5.43 -13.62
N GLN A 117 -9.88 -5.61 -12.34
CA GLN A 117 -10.94 -4.98 -11.56
C GLN A 117 -10.46 -3.87 -10.63
N TYR A 118 -9.19 -3.47 -10.68
CA TYR A 118 -8.74 -2.21 -10.08
C TYR A 118 -8.69 -1.11 -11.13
N THR A 119 -9.01 0.10 -10.74
CA THR A 119 -9.18 1.23 -11.65
C THR A 119 -7.89 1.98 -11.91
N ASN A 120 -7.08 2.17 -10.87
CA ASN A 120 -5.89 3.01 -10.92
C ASN A 120 -4.69 2.33 -10.25
N VAL A 121 -3.51 2.71 -10.74
CA VAL A 121 -2.22 2.42 -10.12
C VAL A 121 -1.60 3.75 -9.71
N GLN A 122 -1.24 3.90 -8.44
CA GLN A 122 -0.45 5.03 -7.98
C GLN A 122 1.03 4.62 -7.91
N LEU A 123 1.87 5.36 -8.60
CA LEU A 123 3.32 5.20 -8.58
C LEU A 123 3.89 6.22 -7.58
N ILE A 124 4.32 5.75 -6.42
CA ILE A 124 4.75 6.57 -5.29
C ILE A 124 6.26 6.44 -5.17
N ARG A 125 6.98 7.45 -5.66
CA ARG A 125 8.43 7.50 -5.56
C ARG A 125 8.84 7.96 -4.16
N VAL A 126 9.71 7.21 -3.52
CA VAL A 126 10.23 7.51 -2.18
C VAL A 126 11.74 7.70 -2.20
N GLN A 127 12.25 8.52 -1.27
CA GLN A 127 13.67 8.80 -1.11
C GLN A 127 14.42 7.61 -0.50
N ASP A 128 13.84 7.04 0.53
CA ASP A 128 14.39 5.88 1.23
C ASP A 128 13.96 4.56 0.58
N HIS A 129 14.53 3.45 1.07
CA HIS A 129 14.09 2.11 0.69
C HIS A 129 12.58 1.95 0.97
N PRO A 130 11.77 1.48 0.00
CA PRO A 130 10.31 1.45 0.13
C PRO A 130 9.81 0.71 1.38
N LEU A 131 10.45 -0.40 1.77
CA LEU A 131 10.05 -1.12 2.99
C LEU A 131 10.26 -0.30 4.28
N LYS A 132 11.23 0.63 4.30
CA LYS A 132 11.40 1.53 5.45
C LYS A 132 10.18 2.43 5.58
N VAL A 133 9.72 2.99 4.46
CA VAL A 133 8.52 3.84 4.41
C VAL A 133 7.26 3.05 4.79
N ILE A 134 7.08 1.84 4.25
CA ILE A 134 5.91 0.99 4.51
C ILE A 134 5.86 0.55 5.99
N LYS A 135 7.02 0.17 6.55
CA LYS A 135 7.13 -0.19 7.98
C LYS A 135 6.98 1.00 8.92
N ASP A 136 7.00 2.22 8.39
CA ASP A 136 6.77 3.45 9.15
C ASP A 136 5.33 3.97 9.04
N PHE A 137 4.45 3.26 8.34
CA PHE A 137 3.04 3.61 8.28
C PHE A 137 2.42 3.67 9.69
N PRO A 138 1.56 4.67 9.94
CA PRO A 138 1.07 4.94 11.30
C PRO A 138 0.12 3.85 11.82
N ILE A 139 -0.57 3.14 10.92
CA ILE A 139 -1.61 2.17 11.28
C ILE A 139 -1.17 0.75 10.95
N SER A 140 -1.27 -0.15 11.90
CA SER A 140 -0.87 -1.54 11.77
C SER A 140 -1.45 -2.23 10.53
N LEU A 141 -2.72 -2.00 10.21
CA LEU A 141 -3.40 -2.57 9.02
C LEU A 141 -2.82 -2.14 7.68
N SER A 142 -1.95 -1.12 7.64
CA SER A 142 -1.29 -0.67 6.40
C SER A 142 0.12 -1.24 6.24
N ARG A 143 0.66 -1.95 7.25
CA ARG A 143 2.03 -2.48 7.30
C ARG A 143 2.11 -3.88 6.68
N ILE A 144 1.60 -3.99 5.47
CA ILE A 144 1.55 -5.19 4.64
C ILE A 144 1.90 -4.82 3.21
N TRP A 145 2.66 -5.67 2.52
CA TRP A 145 3.15 -5.41 1.18
C TRP A 145 3.22 -6.69 0.35
N MET A 146 3.29 -6.51 -0.97
CA MET A 146 3.56 -7.57 -1.92
C MET A 146 4.86 -7.28 -2.64
N ASN A 147 5.76 -8.27 -2.69
CA ASN A 147 7.03 -8.22 -3.40
C ASN A 147 6.87 -8.51 -4.91
N PRO A 148 7.91 -8.34 -5.75
CA PRO A 148 7.84 -8.62 -7.18
C PRO A 148 7.58 -10.08 -7.52
N GLU A 149 7.85 -11.01 -6.61
CA GLU A 149 7.55 -12.44 -6.72
C GLU A 149 6.07 -12.73 -6.53
N GLY A 150 5.32 -11.74 -6.02
CA GLY A 150 3.87 -11.82 -5.76
C GLY A 150 3.56 -12.43 -4.40
N GLU A 151 4.53 -12.51 -3.52
CA GLU A 151 4.35 -12.93 -2.15
C GLU A 151 3.86 -11.75 -1.32
N VAL A 152 2.91 -12.01 -0.43
CA VAL A 152 2.39 -11.00 0.50
C VAL A 152 3.05 -11.22 1.86
N GLU A 153 3.73 -10.18 2.30
CA GLU A 153 4.46 -10.12 3.55
C GLU A 153 3.90 -9.01 4.44
N CYS A 154 4.14 -9.08 5.73
CA CYS A 154 3.72 -8.07 6.68
C CYS A 154 4.70 -7.93 7.84
N ASP A 155 4.64 -6.81 8.54
CA ASP A 155 5.34 -6.68 9.81
C ASP A 155 4.56 -7.29 10.97
N LEU A 156 5.20 -7.29 12.12
CA LEU A 156 4.65 -7.88 13.33
C LEU A 156 3.42 -7.13 13.87
N TRP A 157 3.35 -5.82 13.68
CA TRP A 157 2.20 -5.02 14.08
C TRP A 157 0.94 -5.37 13.27
N TYR A 158 1.10 -5.57 11.96
CA TYR A 158 0.01 -6.05 11.13
C TYR A 158 -0.45 -7.41 11.57
N ARG A 159 0.48 -8.37 11.75
CA ARG A 159 0.16 -9.75 12.15
C ARG A 159 -0.53 -9.80 13.50
N SER A 160 -0.01 -9.09 14.51
CA SER A 160 -0.65 -9.01 15.82
C SER A 160 -2.05 -8.42 15.72
N GLY A 161 -2.20 -7.32 14.96
CA GLY A 161 -3.50 -6.68 14.74
C GLY A 161 -4.49 -7.62 14.07
N TYR A 162 -4.06 -8.34 13.04
CA TYR A 162 -4.90 -9.31 12.33
C TYR A 162 -5.37 -10.43 13.25
N ASN A 163 -4.47 -11.05 14.01
CA ASN A 163 -4.76 -12.17 14.89
C ASN A 163 -5.68 -11.81 16.06
N HIS A 164 -5.63 -10.57 16.53
CA HIS A 164 -6.41 -10.11 17.69
C HIS A 164 -7.56 -9.19 17.32
N TYR A 165 -7.89 -9.04 16.04
CA TYR A 165 -8.90 -8.10 15.56
C TYR A 165 -8.68 -6.69 16.11
N THR A 166 -7.43 -6.22 16.05
CA THR A 166 -7.02 -4.96 16.65
C THR A 166 -6.30 -4.07 15.64
N ILE A 167 -6.63 -2.80 15.61
CA ILE A 167 -5.93 -1.78 14.84
C ILE A 167 -5.06 -0.99 15.79
N TYR A 168 -3.75 -1.14 15.69
CA TYR A 168 -2.79 -0.38 16.48
C TYR A 168 -2.39 0.90 15.74
N GLU A 169 -2.42 2.03 16.44
CA GLU A 169 -1.68 3.21 16.05
C GLU A 169 -0.21 3.01 16.48
N VAL A 170 0.68 2.85 15.51
CA VAL A 170 2.08 2.52 15.74
C VAL A 170 2.96 3.77 15.70
N ASN A 171 2.70 4.67 14.77
CA ASN A 171 3.46 5.90 14.58
C ASN A 171 2.55 7.12 14.49
N THR A 172 2.72 8.08 15.42
CA THR A 172 1.89 9.31 15.46
C THR A 172 2.39 10.42 14.54
N LYS A 173 3.65 10.39 14.08
CA LYS A 173 4.20 11.46 13.24
C LYS A 173 3.47 11.62 11.90
N GLN A 174 2.79 10.57 11.47
CA GLN A 174 2.13 10.47 10.17
C GLN A 174 0.64 10.16 10.32
N TYR A 175 0.09 10.41 11.49
CA TYR A 175 -1.29 10.07 11.78
C TYR A 175 -2.28 10.91 10.99
N ASN A 176 -3.18 10.24 10.30
CA ASN A 176 -4.27 10.87 9.56
C ASN A 176 -5.63 10.33 10.03
N TYR A 177 -6.36 11.13 10.82
CA TYR A 177 -7.71 10.79 11.30
C TYR A 177 -8.67 10.46 10.15
N ARG A 178 -8.56 11.18 9.02
CA ARG A 178 -9.38 10.92 7.83
C ARG A 178 -9.14 9.53 7.24
N TYR A 179 -7.92 9.03 7.35
CA TYR A 179 -7.62 7.67 6.91
C TYR A 179 -8.31 6.64 7.82
N LEU A 180 -8.29 6.83 9.14
CA LEU A 180 -9.03 5.97 10.06
C LEU A 180 -10.53 6.02 9.82
N GLU A 181 -11.12 7.21 9.67
CA GLU A 181 -12.55 7.35 9.34
C GLU A 181 -12.92 6.57 8.07
N LYS A 182 -12.02 6.49 7.11
CA LYS A 182 -12.21 5.73 5.86
C LYS A 182 -12.15 4.21 6.08
N ILE A 183 -11.26 3.72 6.96
CA ILE A 183 -11.04 2.27 7.12
C ILE A 183 -11.87 1.64 8.23
N LEU A 184 -12.11 2.33 9.34
CA LEU A 184 -12.85 1.81 10.49
C LEU A 184 -14.22 1.19 10.13
N PRO A 185 -15.04 1.77 9.26
CA PRO A 185 -16.31 1.15 8.87
C PRO A 185 -16.17 -0.22 8.20
N ARG A 186 -15.03 -0.46 7.51
CA ARG A 186 -14.74 -1.75 6.87
C ARG A 186 -14.21 -2.79 7.87
N PHE A 187 -13.66 -2.32 8.97
CA PHE A 187 -13.07 -3.12 10.05
C PHE A 187 -13.84 -2.97 11.35
N SER A 188 -15.19 -2.95 11.25
CA SER A 188 -16.07 -2.73 12.41
C SER A 188 -15.94 -3.79 13.51
N ALA A 189 -15.41 -4.98 13.19
CA ALA A 189 -15.11 -6.01 14.17
C ALA A 189 -13.75 -5.80 14.88
N TYR A 190 -12.97 -4.80 14.45
CA TYR A 190 -11.65 -4.52 15.02
C TYR A 190 -11.74 -3.45 16.11
N THR A 191 -10.99 -3.63 17.19
CA THR A 191 -10.81 -2.62 18.23
C THR A 191 -9.65 -1.69 17.86
N PHE A 192 -9.85 -0.38 17.90
CA PHE A 192 -8.77 0.58 17.70
C PHE A 192 -8.04 0.87 19.01
N ILE A 193 -6.71 0.77 18.99
CA ILE A 193 -5.83 1.09 20.14
C ILE A 193 -4.89 2.22 19.73
N PRO A 194 -5.07 3.44 20.27
CA PRO A 194 -4.20 4.58 20.01
C PRO A 194 -2.80 4.37 20.62
N LYS A 195 -1.78 5.05 20.08
CA LYS A 195 -0.39 4.92 20.53
C LYS A 195 -0.20 5.21 22.01
N TYR A 196 -0.92 6.18 22.53
CA TYR A 196 -0.83 6.59 23.95
C TYR A 196 -1.73 5.78 24.89
N TRP A 197 -2.31 4.69 24.39
CA TRP A 197 -3.07 3.78 25.23
C TRP A 197 -2.16 3.15 26.30
N THR A 198 -2.53 3.28 27.58
CA THR A 198 -1.78 2.76 28.74
C THR A 198 -2.15 1.33 29.12
N GLY A 199 -3.15 0.74 28.47
CA GLY A 199 -3.55 -0.65 28.66
C GLY A 199 -2.57 -1.64 28.01
N PRO A 200 -2.82 -2.95 28.14
CA PRO A 200 -1.93 -3.98 27.61
C PRO A 200 -1.80 -3.86 26.09
N ARG A 201 -0.57 -3.65 25.63
CA ARG A 201 -0.16 -3.81 24.24
C ARG A 201 0.55 -5.16 24.13
N PRO A 202 0.57 -5.78 22.95
CA PRO A 202 1.48 -6.89 22.74
C PRO A 202 2.89 -6.39 23.10
N ALA A 203 3.52 -7.02 24.08
CA ALA A 203 4.89 -6.67 24.43
C ALA A 203 5.74 -6.84 23.18
N GLU A 204 6.61 -5.85 22.88
CA GLU A 204 7.51 -5.91 21.71
C GLU A 204 8.36 -7.20 21.73
N GLU A 205 8.59 -7.79 22.89
CA GLU A 205 9.26 -9.08 23.08
C GLU A 205 8.43 -10.26 22.57
N GLN A 206 7.11 -10.29 22.77
CA GLN A 206 6.23 -11.33 22.23
C GLN A 206 6.11 -11.27 20.71
N ILE A 207 6.39 -10.10 20.14
CA ILE A 207 6.37 -9.88 18.70
C ILE A 207 7.61 -10.49 18.02
N LYS A 208 8.75 -10.63 18.72
CA LYS A 208 10.01 -11.16 18.15
C LYS A 208 10.00 -12.69 17.93
N GLU A 209 9.14 -13.43 18.59
CA GLU A 209 9.15 -14.90 18.55
C GLU A 209 8.23 -15.53 17.51
N ILE A 210 7.38 -14.79 16.83
CA ILE A 210 6.46 -15.33 15.82
C ILE A 210 7.15 -15.37 14.45
N LYS A 211 7.78 -16.49 14.11
CA LYS A 211 8.23 -16.75 12.74
C LYS A 211 7.02 -16.85 11.80
N CYS A 212 7.16 -16.25 10.62
CA CYS A 212 6.19 -16.35 9.51
C CYS A 212 6.16 -17.76 8.93
#